data_93b4de3c4fccabaeac23bc002cd062af
#
_entry.id   93b4de3c4fccabaeac23bc002cd062af
#
_cell.length_a   1.000
_cell.length_b   1.000
_cell.length_c   1.000
_cell.angle_alpha   90.00
_cell.angle_beta   90.00
_cell.angle_gamma   90.00
#
_symmetry.space_group_name_H-M   'P 1'
#
loop_
_entity.id
_entity.type
_entity.pdbx_description
1 polymer ?
#
loop_
_entity_poly.entity_id
_entity_poly.type
_entity_poly.pdbx_seq_one_letter_code
_entity_poly.pdbx_strand_id
1 'polypeptide(L)'
;DETSRIARERTNANGENGQKVTENDVKNEVIYKLIKVLETNGDTINYSLPMTVNSKGKLKFTVSGSSLARFKKDIYGITNIDNLSGDEKKKAEKYLNSTPEEVYEYLRSGKNGPQGTGNMFGIADSYSTEDTLKIMSVRYDVFMNRYSQTTPITVATNISDKSIAAISEHDDEYPGVSIKADSLRKYND
;
A
#
# COMPACT_ATOMS: atom_id res chain seq x y z
N ASP A 1 -11.86 -5.46 -14.13
CA ASP A 1 -11.52 -4.23 -13.36
C ASP A 1 -10.62 -3.37 -14.22
N GLU A 2 -10.67 -2.07 -14.07
CA GLU A 2 -9.99 -1.06 -14.89
C GLU A 2 -8.46 -1.26 -14.90
N THR A 3 -7.86 -1.52 -13.76
CA THR A 3 -6.41 -1.74 -13.67
C THR A 3 -5.95 -3.00 -14.41
N SER A 4 -6.75 -4.06 -14.40
CA SER A 4 -6.48 -5.29 -15.16
C SER A 4 -6.58 -5.05 -16.67
N ARG A 5 -7.51 -4.19 -17.11
CA ARG A 5 -7.65 -3.79 -18.52
C ARG A 5 -6.42 -3.02 -18.98
N ILE A 6 -6.03 -1.97 -18.23
CA ILE A 6 -4.85 -1.16 -18.52
C ILE A 6 -3.58 -2.00 -18.56
N ALA A 7 -3.39 -2.92 -17.63
CA ALA A 7 -2.22 -3.80 -17.59
C ALA A 7 -2.12 -4.67 -18.85
N ARG A 8 -3.25 -5.22 -19.32
CA ARG A 8 -3.30 -6.00 -20.58
C ARG A 8 -3.00 -5.15 -21.80
N GLU A 9 -3.59 -3.97 -21.90
CA GLU A 9 -3.37 -3.05 -23.02
C GLU A 9 -1.90 -2.63 -23.11
N ARG A 10 -1.27 -2.25 -21.98
CA ARG A 10 0.15 -1.89 -21.92
C ARG A 10 1.06 -3.08 -22.25
N THR A 11 0.74 -4.29 -21.78
CA THR A 11 1.48 -5.50 -22.13
C THR A 11 1.43 -5.76 -23.63
N ASN A 12 0.25 -5.64 -24.25
CA ASN A 12 0.08 -5.83 -25.69
C ASN A 12 0.82 -4.77 -26.50
N ALA A 13 0.82 -3.52 -26.04
CA ALA A 13 1.55 -2.42 -26.70
C ALA A 13 3.08 -2.60 -26.65
N ASN A 14 3.62 -3.31 -25.65
CA ASN A 14 5.05 -3.62 -25.55
C ASN A 14 5.54 -4.68 -26.57
N GLY A 15 4.62 -5.38 -27.25
CA GLY A 15 4.93 -6.45 -28.19
C GLY A 15 5.42 -7.76 -27.54
N GLU A 16 5.71 -8.77 -28.37
CA GLU A 16 6.08 -10.12 -27.89
C GLU A 16 7.37 -10.19 -27.07
N ASN A 17 8.29 -9.24 -27.25
CA ASN A 17 9.56 -9.15 -26.54
C ASN A 17 9.55 -8.10 -25.42
N GLY A 18 8.40 -7.47 -25.15
CA GLY A 18 8.26 -6.42 -24.14
C GLY A 18 8.05 -6.99 -22.73
N GLN A 19 8.38 -6.16 -21.72
CA GLN A 19 8.15 -6.52 -20.34
C GLN A 19 6.63 -6.57 -20.06
N LYS A 20 6.17 -7.67 -19.43
CA LYS A 20 4.78 -7.82 -19.01
C LYS A 20 4.45 -6.80 -17.93
N VAL A 21 3.43 -5.98 -18.16
CA VAL A 21 2.89 -5.06 -17.16
C VAL A 21 1.86 -5.80 -16.33
N THR A 22 2.03 -5.78 -15.02
CA THR A 22 1.11 -6.42 -14.08
C THR A 22 0.06 -5.44 -13.58
N GLU A 23 -1.01 -5.95 -13.03
CA GLU A 23 -2.03 -5.15 -12.33
C GLU A 23 -1.43 -4.38 -11.14
N ASN A 24 -0.47 -4.97 -10.44
CA ASN A 24 0.26 -4.30 -9.37
C ASN A 24 1.07 -3.11 -9.89
N ASP A 25 1.71 -3.22 -11.05
CA ASP A 25 2.46 -2.10 -11.64
C ASP A 25 1.54 -0.90 -11.89
N VAL A 26 0.35 -1.15 -12.47
CA VAL A 26 -0.64 -0.09 -12.72
C VAL A 26 -1.13 0.53 -11.41
N LYS A 27 -1.52 -0.29 -10.43
CA LYS A 27 -1.99 0.20 -9.12
C LYS A 27 -0.94 1.05 -8.41
N ASN A 28 0.30 0.58 -8.38
CA ASN A 28 1.40 1.28 -7.72
C ASN A 28 1.75 2.59 -8.42
N GLU A 29 1.70 2.62 -9.76
CA GLU A 29 1.93 3.83 -10.55
C GLU A 29 0.85 4.90 -10.28
N VAL A 30 -0.41 4.51 -10.27
CA VAL A 30 -1.53 5.43 -9.95
C VAL A 30 -1.38 6.00 -8.55
N ILE A 31 -1.07 5.15 -7.56
CA ILE A 31 -0.86 5.58 -6.18
C ILE A 31 0.34 6.54 -6.10
N TYR A 32 1.44 6.23 -6.78
CA TYR A 32 2.63 7.09 -6.82
C TYR A 32 2.32 8.46 -7.41
N LYS A 33 1.64 8.51 -8.55
CA LYS A 33 1.21 9.77 -9.17
C LYS A 33 0.32 10.58 -8.23
N LEU A 34 -0.63 9.93 -7.55
CA LEU A 34 -1.50 10.57 -6.57
C LEU A 34 -0.70 11.16 -5.40
N ILE A 35 0.25 10.41 -4.86
CA ILE A 35 1.13 10.90 -3.80
C ILE A 35 1.89 12.15 -4.27
N LYS A 36 2.47 12.10 -5.48
CA LYS A 36 3.28 13.22 -6.00
C LYS A 36 2.47 14.47 -6.30
N VAL A 37 1.26 14.36 -6.83
CA VAL A 37 0.41 15.54 -7.04
C VAL A 37 -0.02 16.18 -5.71
N LEU A 38 -0.33 15.37 -4.70
CA LEU A 38 -0.64 15.86 -3.35
C LEU A 38 0.56 16.60 -2.75
N GLU A 39 1.75 15.97 -2.73
CA GLU A 39 2.96 16.56 -2.16
C GLU A 39 3.38 17.84 -2.88
N THR A 40 3.25 17.90 -4.21
CA THR A 40 3.57 19.10 -5.01
C THR A 40 2.69 20.29 -4.63
N ASN A 41 1.48 20.04 -4.20
CA ASN A 41 0.52 21.07 -3.77
C ASN A 41 0.51 21.32 -2.26
N GLY A 42 1.42 20.66 -1.51
CA GLY A 42 1.56 20.83 -0.06
C GLY A 42 0.62 19.95 0.77
N ASP A 43 -0.06 19.00 0.14
CA ASP A 43 -0.92 18.02 0.79
C ASP A 43 -0.15 16.72 1.07
N THR A 44 -0.70 15.87 1.91
CA THR A 44 -0.11 14.57 2.28
C THR A 44 -1.17 13.47 2.32
N ILE A 45 -0.73 12.24 2.14
CA ILE A 45 -1.58 11.07 2.34
C ILE A 45 -1.83 10.80 3.83
N ASN A 46 -2.92 10.12 4.12
CA ASN A 46 -3.16 9.50 5.41
C ASN A 46 -2.22 8.29 5.54
N TYR A 47 -1.15 8.43 6.34
CA TYR A 47 -0.15 7.39 6.48
C TYR A 47 -0.49 6.45 7.64
N SER A 48 -0.85 5.21 7.33
CA SER A 48 -1.34 4.20 8.29
C SER A 48 -0.34 3.06 8.57
N LEU A 49 0.67 2.88 7.71
CA LEU A 49 1.64 1.80 7.85
C LEU A 49 2.51 2.03 9.10
N PRO A 50 2.60 1.06 10.05
CA PRO A 50 3.36 1.24 11.28
C PRO A 50 4.87 1.02 11.08
N MET A 51 5.42 1.60 10.03
CA MET A 51 6.84 1.55 9.68
C MET A 51 7.29 2.91 9.15
N THR A 52 8.56 3.24 9.34
CA THR A 52 9.19 4.44 8.81
C THR A 52 10.65 4.19 8.46
N VAL A 53 11.22 5.10 7.68
CA VAL A 53 12.65 5.15 7.37
C VAL A 53 13.24 6.46 7.90
N ASN A 54 14.41 6.40 8.49
CA ASN A 54 15.11 7.60 8.95
C ASN A 54 15.99 8.20 7.83
N SER A 55 16.57 9.37 8.08
CA SER A 55 17.45 10.06 7.13
C SER A 55 18.71 9.26 6.72
N LYS A 56 19.06 8.22 7.49
CA LYS A 56 20.18 7.31 7.19
C LYS A 56 19.74 6.07 6.43
N GLY A 57 18.47 6.00 6.00
CA GLY A 57 17.92 4.85 5.27
C GLY A 57 17.59 3.65 6.15
N LYS A 58 17.62 3.76 7.48
CA LYS A 58 17.31 2.68 8.40
C LYS A 58 15.80 2.59 8.65
N LEU A 59 15.24 1.41 8.37
CA LEU A 59 13.85 1.08 8.65
C LEU A 59 13.62 0.82 10.14
N LYS A 60 12.43 1.18 10.64
CA LYS A 60 11.99 0.87 12.00
C LYS A 60 10.48 0.75 12.06
N PHE A 61 9.99 -0.01 13.03
CA PHE A 61 8.58 0.01 13.40
C PHE A 61 8.27 1.26 14.24
N THR A 62 7.08 1.82 14.06
CA THR A 62 6.58 2.96 14.83
C THR A 62 5.68 2.53 15.99
N VAL A 63 5.40 1.24 16.09
CA VAL A 63 4.62 0.61 17.15
C VAL A 63 5.41 -0.53 17.79
N SER A 64 5.01 -0.97 18.98
CA SER A 64 5.64 -2.06 19.73
C SER A 64 4.61 -2.93 20.44
N GLY A 65 5.06 -3.98 21.12
CA GLY A 65 4.22 -4.85 21.92
C GLY A 65 3.06 -5.48 21.15
N SER A 66 1.87 -5.44 21.71
CA SER A 66 0.66 -6.05 21.13
C SER A 66 0.26 -5.44 19.78
N SER A 67 0.47 -4.14 19.58
CA SER A 67 0.17 -3.46 18.32
C SER A 67 1.08 -3.95 17.19
N LEU A 68 2.38 -4.15 17.48
CA LEU A 68 3.32 -4.71 16.51
C LEU A 68 3.00 -6.17 16.20
N ALA A 69 2.68 -6.96 17.23
CA ALA A 69 2.28 -8.34 17.05
C ALA A 69 1.02 -8.47 16.20
N ARG A 70 0.02 -7.61 16.43
CA ARG A 70 -1.21 -7.56 15.64
C ARG A 70 -0.91 -7.21 14.17
N PHE A 71 -0.14 -6.16 13.93
CA PHE A 71 0.26 -5.78 12.57
C PHE A 71 0.90 -6.95 11.82
N LYS A 72 1.87 -7.63 12.44
CA LYS A 72 2.52 -8.80 11.84
C LYS A 72 1.55 -9.96 11.60
N LYS A 73 0.66 -10.25 12.54
CA LYS A 73 -0.39 -11.26 12.35
C LYS A 73 -1.27 -10.94 11.15
N ASP A 74 -1.69 -9.69 11.01
CA ASP A 74 -2.57 -9.24 9.93
C ASP A 74 -1.89 -9.39 8.56
N ILE A 75 -0.65 -8.93 8.40
CA ILE A 75 0.07 -9.00 7.10
C ILE A 75 0.48 -10.42 6.72
N TYR A 76 0.85 -11.25 7.69
CA TYR A 76 1.25 -12.64 7.44
C TYR A 76 0.09 -13.64 7.48
N GLY A 77 -1.14 -13.19 7.76
CA GLY A 77 -2.33 -14.03 7.82
C GLY A 77 -2.33 -15.03 8.97
N ILE A 78 -1.69 -14.71 10.10
CA ILE A 78 -1.61 -15.57 11.29
C ILE A 78 -2.84 -15.31 12.17
N THR A 79 -3.83 -16.19 12.11
CA THR A 79 -5.10 -15.99 12.84
C THR A 79 -5.04 -16.48 14.29
N ASN A 80 -4.49 -17.65 14.53
CA ASN A 80 -4.47 -18.25 15.88
C ASN A 80 -3.23 -19.12 16.08
N ILE A 81 -2.17 -18.52 16.63
CA ILE A 81 -0.88 -19.20 16.84
C ILE A 81 -0.97 -20.32 17.88
N ASP A 82 -1.88 -20.21 18.85
CA ASP A 82 -2.01 -21.19 19.91
C ASP A 82 -2.58 -22.53 19.43
N ASN A 83 -3.31 -22.49 18.31
CA ASN A 83 -3.84 -23.69 17.65
C ASN A 83 -2.85 -24.35 16.67
N LEU A 84 -1.72 -23.70 16.42
CA LEU A 84 -0.68 -24.24 15.55
C LEU A 84 0.25 -25.18 16.32
N SER A 85 0.76 -26.20 15.65
CA SER A 85 1.70 -27.17 16.24
C SER A 85 2.90 -27.43 15.31
N GLY A 86 3.96 -27.97 15.87
CA GLY A 86 5.14 -28.40 15.11
C GLY A 86 5.76 -27.29 14.26
N ASP A 87 5.98 -27.57 12.98
CA ASP A 87 6.67 -26.66 12.06
C ASP A 87 5.83 -25.44 11.70
N GLU A 88 4.51 -25.54 11.72
CA GLU A 88 3.62 -24.40 11.45
C GLU A 88 3.76 -23.34 12.53
N LYS A 89 3.80 -23.75 13.79
CA LYS A 89 4.01 -22.83 14.93
C LYS A 89 5.38 -22.15 14.83
N LYS A 90 6.45 -22.90 14.54
CA LYS A 90 7.80 -22.34 14.36
C LYS A 90 7.86 -21.32 13.23
N LYS A 91 7.16 -21.57 12.11
CA LYS A 91 7.07 -20.61 10.99
C LYS A 91 6.33 -19.36 11.41
N ALA A 92 5.20 -19.47 12.10
CA ALA A 92 4.43 -18.33 12.60
C ALA A 92 5.25 -17.48 13.58
N GLU A 93 5.96 -18.11 14.52
CA GLU A 93 6.87 -17.45 15.46
C GLU A 93 8.00 -16.69 14.73
N LYS A 94 8.58 -17.29 13.66
CA LYS A 94 9.57 -16.62 12.82
C LYS A 94 8.99 -15.33 12.22
N TYR A 95 7.79 -15.37 11.66
CA TYR A 95 7.15 -14.18 11.09
C TYR A 95 6.86 -13.12 12.14
N LEU A 96 6.41 -13.51 13.34
CA LEU A 96 6.18 -12.56 14.43
C LEU A 96 7.48 -11.90 14.93
N ASN A 97 8.61 -12.57 14.76
CA ASN A 97 9.94 -12.05 15.12
C ASN A 97 10.66 -11.35 13.95
N SER A 98 10.01 -11.18 12.78
CA SER A 98 10.62 -10.55 11.62
C SER A 98 11.08 -9.12 11.89
N THR A 99 12.20 -8.75 11.28
CA THR A 99 12.79 -7.41 11.36
C THR A 99 12.00 -6.41 10.49
N PRO A 100 12.21 -5.09 10.66
CA PRO A 100 11.61 -4.10 9.76
C PRO A 100 12.00 -4.33 8.29
N GLU A 101 13.23 -4.72 8.01
CA GLU A 101 13.74 -5.00 6.67
C GLU A 101 13.05 -6.23 6.05
N GLU A 102 12.84 -7.30 6.84
CA GLU A 102 12.13 -8.50 6.39
C GLU A 102 10.66 -8.20 6.09
N VAL A 103 9.99 -7.41 6.94
CA VAL A 103 8.60 -6.98 6.71
C VAL A 103 8.51 -6.09 5.47
N TYR A 104 9.43 -5.14 5.31
CA TYR A 104 9.50 -4.28 4.12
C TYR A 104 9.61 -5.09 2.83
N GLU A 105 10.57 -6.03 2.77
CA GLU A 105 10.75 -6.89 1.60
C GLU A 105 9.55 -7.79 1.33
N TYR A 106 8.92 -8.31 2.38
CA TYR A 106 7.71 -9.10 2.22
C TYR A 106 6.57 -8.27 1.63
N LEU A 107 6.25 -7.10 2.19
CA LEU A 107 5.19 -6.24 1.69
C LEU A 107 5.48 -5.75 0.27
N ARG A 108 6.74 -5.39 -0.03
CA ARG A 108 7.15 -4.93 -1.34
C ARG A 108 7.03 -6.01 -2.42
N SER A 109 7.57 -7.19 -2.19
CA SER A 109 7.81 -8.21 -3.22
C SER A 109 7.33 -9.62 -2.89
N GLY A 110 6.78 -9.87 -1.71
CA GLY A 110 6.40 -11.20 -1.24
C GLY A 110 7.56 -12.05 -0.71
N LYS A 111 8.80 -11.56 -0.79
CA LYS A 111 9.97 -12.29 -0.25
C LYS A 111 9.89 -12.42 1.27
N ASN A 112 10.42 -13.52 1.80
CA ASN A 112 10.46 -13.82 3.23
C ASN A 112 9.07 -14.01 3.89
N GLY A 113 8.01 -14.09 3.09
CA GLY A 113 6.65 -14.32 3.56
C GLY A 113 6.18 -15.76 3.44
N PRO A 114 4.93 -16.04 3.82
CA PRO A 114 4.30 -17.34 3.64
C PRO A 114 4.27 -17.79 2.18
N GLN A 115 4.39 -19.09 1.95
CA GLN A 115 4.25 -19.64 0.60
C GLN A 115 2.87 -19.32 0.02
N GLY A 116 2.84 -18.94 -1.26
CA GLY A 116 1.60 -18.63 -1.97
C GLY A 116 1.13 -17.17 -1.86
N THR A 117 1.88 -16.31 -1.17
CA THR A 117 1.56 -14.86 -1.11
C THR A 117 1.95 -14.10 -2.39
N GLY A 118 2.62 -14.76 -3.34
CA GLY A 118 3.03 -14.15 -4.60
C GLY A 118 3.96 -12.94 -4.40
N ASN A 119 3.74 -11.91 -5.19
CA ASN A 119 4.52 -10.67 -5.11
C ASN A 119 4.00 -9.68 -4.06
N MET A 120 3.11 -10.09 -3.18
CA MET A 120 2.41 -9.21 -2.23
C MET A 120 1.91 -7.92 -2.91
N PHE A 121 2.50 -6.76 -2.64
CA PHE A 121 2.11 -5.52 -3.33
C PHE A 121 2.82 -5.30 -4.67
N GLY A 122 3.84 -6.07 -4.99
CA GLY A 122 4.56 -6.01 -6.27
C GLY A 122 5.10 -4.62 -6.58
N ILE A 123 5.68 -3.93 -5.58
CA ILE A 123 6.23 -2.58 -5.75
C ILE A 123 7.63 -2.70 -6.33
N ALA A 124 7.89 -2.03 -7.46
CA ALA A 124 9.19 -2.03 -8.11
C ALA A 124 10.28 -1.46 -7.19
N ASP A 125 11.52 -1.96 -7.35
CA ASP A 125 12.69 -1.49 -6.60
C ASP A 125 13.25 -0.15 -7.10
N SER A 126 12.71 0.36 -8.21
CA SER A 126 13.07 1.68 -8.77
C SER A 126 12.57 2.86 -7.95
N TYR A 127 11.56 2.68 -7.10
CA TYR A 127 11.10 3.72 -6.19
C TYR A 127 12.06 3.89 -5.01
N SER A 128 12.20 5.11 -4.48
CA SER A 128 12.91 5.35 -3.23
C SER A 128 12.27 4.58 -2.08
N THR A 129 13.02 4.31 -1.02
CA THR A 129 12.46 3.65 0.18
C THR A 129 11.31 4.45 0.78
N GLU A 130 11.41 5.78 0.80
CA GLU A 130 10.36 6.67 1.30
C GLU A 130 9.09 6.58 0.44
N ASP A 131 9.22 6.69 -0.89
CA ASP A 131 8.09 6.56 -1.81
C ASP A 131 7.48 5.15 -1.75
N THR A 132 8.30 4.12 -1.63
CA THR A 132 7.85 2.73 -1.46
C THR A 132 7.00 2.58 -0.20
N LEU A 133 7.41 3.16 0.94
CA LEU A 133 6.63 3.12 2.18
C LEU A 133 5.29 3.86 2.05
N LYS A 134 5.26 4.99 1.32
CA LYS A 134 4.01 5.73 1.05
C LYS A 134 3.05 4.91 0.18
N ILE A 135 3.55 4.33 -0.93
CA ILE A 135 2.76 3.42 -1.77
C ILE A 135 2.27 2.23 -0.94
N MET A 136 3.15 1.65 -0.15
CA MET A 136 2.88 0.51 0.73
C MET A 136 1.80 0.84 1.76
N SER A 137 1.78 2.06 2.31
CA SER A 137 0.74 2.51 3.25
C SER A 137 -0.65 2.50 2.60
N VAL A 138 -0.80 3.03 1.40
CA VAL A 138 -2.07 3.00 0.66
C VAL A 138 -2.46 1.56 0.31
N ARG A 139 -1.52 0.74 -0.15
CA ARG A 139 -1.76 -0.68 -0.45
C ARG A 139 -2.15 -1.48 0.79
N TYR A 140 -1.57 -1.16 1.93
CA TYR A 140 -1.91 -1.75 3.22
C TYR A 140 -3.36 -1.43 3.63
N ASP A 141 -3.81 -0.19 3.47
CA ASP A 141 -5.20 0.18 3.73
C ASP A 141 -6.18 -0.60 2.84
N VAL A 142 -5.89 -0.72 1.54
CA VAL A 142 -6.67 -1.56 0.63
C VAL A 142 -6.67 -3.02 1.10
N PHE A 143 -5.52 -3.54 1.49
CA PHE A 143 -5.38 -4.91 1.97
C PHE A 143 -6.18 -5.16 3.26
N MET A 144 -6.15 -4.26 4.21
CA MET A 144 -6.91 -4.37 5.46
C MET A 144 -8.42 -4.29 5.22
N ASN A 145 -8.87 -3.58 4.18
CA ASN A 145 -10.28 -3.46 3.79
C ASN A 145 -10.71 -4.50 2.74
N ARG A 146 -9.92 -5.53 2.44
CA ARG A 146 -10.18 -6.50 1.36
C ARG A 146 -11.48 -7.28 1.48
N TYR A 147 -12.04 -7.38 2.66
CA TYR A 147 -13.33 -8.05 2.88
C TYR A 147 -14.53 -7.11 2.68
N SER A 148 -14.29 -5.80 2.59
CA SER A 148 -15.32 -4.79 2.35
C SER A 148 -15.19 -4.26 0.92
N GLN A 149 -15.53 -5.08 -0.07
CA GLN A 149 -15.30 -4.81 -1.50
C GLN A 149 -16.00 -3.54 -2.03
N THR A 150 -16.97 -3.04 -1.33
CA THR A 150 -17.76 -1.86 -1.72
C THR A 150 -17.39 -0.57 -0.98
N THR A 151 -16.53 -0.65 0.05
CA THR A 151 -16.16 0.52 0.83
C THR A 151 -14.83 1.08 0.33
N PRO A 152 -14.81 2.29 -0.27
CA PRO A 152 -13.58 2.93 -0.68
C PRO A 152 -12.73 3.29 0.54
N ILE A 153 -11.41 3.24 0.39
CA ILE A 153 -10.47 3.76 1.40
C ILE A 153 -10.28 5.26 1.20
N THR A 154 -10.01 5.99 2.29
CA THR A 154 -9.67 7.41 2.23
C THR A 154 -8.16 7.58 2.20
N VAL A 155 -7.63 7.96 1.05
CA VAL A 155 -6.18 8.12 0.85
C VAL A 155 -5.65 9.42 1.45
N ALA A 156 -6.41 10.50 1.37
CA ALA A 156 -6.06 11.80 1.93
C ALA A 156 -7.33 12.56 2.35
N THR A 157 -7.19 13.46 3.29
CA THR A 157 -8.27 14.31 3.82
C THR A 157 -7.85 15.77 3.82
N ASN A 158 -8.82 16.67 3.70
CA ASN A 158 -8.60 18.12 3.73
C ASN A 158 -7.56 18.61 2.69
N ILE A 159 -7.59 18.02 1.51
CA ILE A 159 -6.70 18.38 0.41
C ILE A 159 -7.05 19.77 -0.13
N SER A 160 -6.05 20.47 -0.64
CA SER A 160 -6.16 21.81 -1.19
C SER A 160 -6.94 21.85 -2.51
N ASP A 161 -7.52 23.01 -2.82
CA ASP A 161 -8.19 23.24 -4.12
C ASP A 161 -7.25 22.98 -5.31
N LYS A 162 -5.95 23.21 -5.12
CA LYS A 162 -4.93 22.92 -6.15
C LYS A 162 -4.82 21.43 -6.45
N SER A 163 -4.81 20.59 -5.40
CA SER A 163 -4.82 19.13 -5.57
C SER A 163 -6.13 18.65 -6.19
N ILE A 164 -7.26 19.22 -5.75
CA ILE A 164 -8.59 18.89 -6.31
C ILE A 164 -8.60 19.19 -7.81
N ALA A 165 -8.18 20.40 -8.22
CA ALA A 165 -8.12 20.78 -9.62
C ALA A 165 -7.20 19.87 -10.43
N ALA A 166 -5.97 19.65 -9.96
CA ALA A 166 -4.98 18.84 -10.67
C ALA A 166 -5.43 17.38 -10.88
N ILE A 167 -6.09 16.78 -9.88
CA ILE A 167 -6.61 15.40 -10.00
C ILE A 167 -7.83 15.38 -10.93
N SER A 168 -8.72 16.38 -10.84
CA SER A 168 -9.95 16.43 -11.65
C SER A 168 -9.68 16.73 -13.12
N GLU A 169 -8.65 17.52 -13.44
CA GLU A 169 -8.25 17.83 -14.81
C GLU A 169 -7.64 16.62 -15.54
N HIS A 170 -7.13 15.64 -14.79
CA HIS A 170 -6.44 14.45 -15.29
C HIS A 170 -7.03 13.15 -14.70
N ASP A 171 -8.35 13.09 -14.56
CA ASP A 171 -9.04 11.96 -13.91
C ASP A 171 -8.76 10.61 -14.60
N ASP A 172 -8.50 10.63 -15.90
CA ASP A 172 -8.08 9.46 -16.70
C ASP A 172 -6.72 8.87 -16.28
N GLU A 173 -5.86 9.66 -15.64
CA GLU A 173 -4.60 9.21 -15.07
C GLU A 173 -4.75 8.53 -13.69
N TYR A 174 -5.92 8.70 -13.05
CA TYR A 174 -6.19 8.21 -11.69
C TYR A 174 -7.36 7.20 -11.65
N PRO A 175 -7.29 6.08 -12.40
CA PRO A 175 -8.35 5.10 -12.42
C PRO A 175 -8.64 4.55 -11.01
N GLY A 176 -9.92 4.60 -10.62
CA GLY A 176 -10.38 4.15 -9.31
C GLY A 176 -10.24 5.17 -8.17
N VAL A 177 -9.72 6.37 -8.46
CA VAL A 177 -9.67 7.49 -7.51
C VAL A 177 -10.93 8.35 -7.66
N SER A 178 -11.47 8.82 -6.56
CA SER A 178 -12.59 9.77 -6.55
C SER A 178 -12.40 10.84 -5.47
N ILE A 179 -12.85 12.04 -5.77
CA ILE A 179 -12.88 13.16 -4.81
C ILE A 179 -14.29 13.27 -4.25
N LYS A 180 -14.39 13.37 -2.91
CA LYS A 180 -15.65 13.60 -2.22
C LYS A 180 -15.58 14.88 -1.42
N ALA A 181 -16.56 15.76 -1.60
CA ALA A 181 -16.74 16.91 -0.72
C ALA A 181 -17.43 16.45 0.56
N ASP A 182 -16.78 16.66 1.69
CA ASP A 182 -17.36 16.41 3.01
C ASP A 182 -17.76 17.74 3.64
N SER A 183 -19.01 17.88 4.04
CA SER A 183 -19.49 19.11 4.69
C SER A 183 -19.17 19.05 6.18
N LEU A 184 -18.18 19.82 6.63
CA LEU A 184 -17.95 20.05 8.04
C LEU A 184 -19.12 20.92 8.59
N ARG A 185 -19.99 20.34 9.42
CA ARG A 185 -20.91 21.09 10.23
C ARG A 185 -20.11 21.85 11.30
N LYS A 186 -19.95 23.18 11.12
CA LYS A 186 -19.53 24.06 12.21
C LYS A 186 -20.73 24.25 13.13
N TYR A 187 -20.65 23.70 14.34
CA TYR A 187 -21.52 24.14 15.42
C TYR A 187 -20.93 25.46 15.93
N ASN A 188 -21.69 26.57 15.79
CA ASN A 188 -21.35 27.79 16.46
C ASN A 188 -21.83 27.63 17.92
N ASP A 189 -20.90 27.70 18.87
CA ASP A 189 -21.20 27.83 20.29
C ASP A 189 -21.87 29.15 20.60
#